data_3f364af238c15949d358ef0591b654f9
#
_entry.id   3f364af238c15949d358ef0591b654f9
#
_cell.length_a   1.000
_cell.length_b   1.000
_cell.length_c   1.000
_cell.angle_alpha   90.00
_cell.angle_beta   90.00
_cell.angle_gamma   90.00
#
_symmetry.space_group_name_H-M   'P 1'
#
loop_
_entity.id
_entity.type
_entity.pdbx_description
1 polymer ?
#
loop_
_entity_poly.entity_id
_entity_poly.type
_entity_poly.pdbx_seq_one_letter_code
_entity_poly.pdbx_strand_id
1 'polypeptide(L)'
;IWFDNDTAIVKIEIEENHIKKRTICDTFQRFKLYYDFQEVFLNVMRPNEKGTVEQGVRFMRRNLLVPLPSFDDFDLFNKELLDKSKELLKREHYVLKQPIIDLHFEDITELNGLPPTPFEPSSVQNRKLDNYGRLTTEGRLYYYLSPSLAYQKVQVKFLPDTLEIYDEDGKHIITTPRLSGSKGARYINWSPYIRLLAVKPAAMYNFSFLDLFTDTEIVDKITKLNSFELKEFLEEFADMIDNIGLNTAIQNVEMLLKKE
;
A
#
# COMPACT_ATOMS: atom_id res chain seq x y z
N ILE A 1 -22.27 -11.28 10.78
CA ILE A 1 -21.51 -11.64 9.55
C ILE A 1 -20.70 -12.89 9.85
N TRP A 2 -20.63 -13.83 8.89
CA TRP A 2 -19.88 -15.08 9.03
C TRP A 2 -18.47 -14.91 8.46
N PHE A 3 -17.46 -15.37 9.21
CA PHE A 3 -16.06 -15.29 8.83
C PHE A 3 -15.38 -16.65 8.92
N ASP A 4 -14.45 -16.89 8.02
CA ASP A 4 -13.50 -17.98 8.16
C ASP A 4 -12.46 -17.64 9.26
N ASN A 5 -11.78 -18.69 9.75
CA ASN A 5 -10.72 -18.53 10.75
C ASN A 5 -9.39 -18.09 10.09
N ASP A 6 -9.43 -16.98 9.36
CA ASP A 6 -8.22 -16.39 8.76
C ASP A 6 -7.33 -15.80 9.87
N THR A 7 -6.03 -16.08 9.80
CA THR A 7 -5.05 -15.61 10.79
C THR A 7 -4.88 -14.09 10.83
N ALA A 8 -5.28 -13.39 9.77
CA ALA A 8 -5.34 -11.93 9.75
C ALA A 8 -6.49 -11.37 10.62
N ILE A 9 -7.52 -12.18 10.88
CA ILE A 9 -8.72 -11.80 11.64
C ILE A 9 -8.66 -12.37 13.06
N VAL A 10 -8.32 -13.66 13.18
CA VAL A 10 -8.41 -14.39 14.45
C VAL A 10 -7.25 -15.36 14.63
N LYS A 11 -6.66 -15.37 15.82
CA LYS A 11 -5.71 -16.38 16.26
C LYS A 11 -6.45 -17.49 17.01
N ILE A 12 -6.17 -18.74 16.68
CA ILE A 12 -6.81 -19.90 17.28
C ILE A 12 -5.75 -20.72 18.02
N GLU A 13 -6.04 -21.03 19.27
CA GLU A 13 -5.31 -22.02 20.06
C GLU A 13 -6.12 -23.32 20.03
N ILE A 14 -5.51 -24.41 19.59
CA ILE A 14 -6.12 -25.75 19.49
C ILE A 14 -5.49 -26.67 20.53
N GLU A 15 -6.31 -27.40 21.27
CA GLU A 15 -5.89 -28.42 22.21
C GLU A 15 -6.76 -29.67 21.97
N GLU A 16 -6.13 -30.86 21.80
CA GLU A 16 -6.83 -32.14 21.56
C GLU A 16 -7.90 -32.08 20.46
N ASN A 17 -7.61 -31.42 19.33
CA ASN A 17 -8.52 -31.18 18.20
C ASN A 17 -9.76 -30.32 18.50
N HIS A 18 -9.78 -29.66 19.64
CA HIS A 18 -10.82 -28.69 20.00
C HIS A 18 -10.26 -27.28 20.07
N ILE A 19 -11.09 -26.29 19.72
CA ILE A 19 -10.69 -24.88 19.87
C ILE A 19 -10.72 -24.55 21.36
N LYS A 20 -9.51 -24.28 21.93
CA LYS A 20 -9.35 -23.82 23.30
C LYS A 20 -9.67 -22.35 23.44
N LYS A 21 -9.18 -21.53 22.51
CA LYS A 21 -9.33 -20.08 22.57
C LYS A 21 -9.32 -19.46 21.17
N ARG A 22 -10.15 -18.44 20.99
CA ARG A 22 -10.08 -17.51 19.84
C ARG A 22 -9.72 -16.13 20.34
N THR A 23 -8.72 -15.53 19.74
CA THR A 23 -8.30 -14.15 20.03
C THR A 23 -8.41 -13.33 18.75
N ILE A 24 -9.33 -12.38 18.72
CA ILE A 24 -9.54 -11.48 17.58
C ILE A 24 -8.37 -10.51 17.48
N CYS A 25 -7.88 -10.24 16.27
CA CYS A 25 -6.82 -9.27 16.03
C CYS A 25 -7.34 -7.84 16.25
N ASP A 26 -6.52 -6.95 16.81
CA ASP A 26 -6.91 -5.58 17.18
C ASP A 26 -7.51 -4.79 16.02
N THR A 27 -6.94 -4.89 14.83
CA THR A 27 -7.45 -4.19 13.65
C THR A 27 -8.86 -4.65 13.30
N PHE A 28 -9.13 -5.97 13.35
CA PHE A 28 -10.47 -6.50 13.08
C PHE A 28 -11.45 -6.14 14.20
N GLN A 29 -11.00 -6.11 15.46
CA GLN A 29 -11.83 -5.65 16.57
C GLN A 29 -12.27 -4.19 16.40
N ARG A 30 -11.34 -3.32 15.98
CA ARG A 30 -11.64 -1.92 15.65
C ARG A 30 -12.61 -1.79 14.47
N PHE A 31 -12.41 -2.59 13.42
CA PHE A 31 -13.27 -2.65 12.25
C PHE A 31 -14.70 -3.06 12.63
N LYS A 32 -14.84 -4.13 13.44
CA LYS A 32 -16.12 -4.59 13.97
C LYS A 32 -16.84 -3.50 14.75
N LEU A 33 -16.14 -2.85 15.68
CA LEU A 33 -16.72 -1.77 16.49
C LEU A 33 -17.11 -0.56 15.64
N TYR A 34 -16.34 -0.25 14.60
CA TYR A 34 -16.60 0.87 13.72
C TYR A 34 -17.87 0.70 12.90
N TYR A 35 -18.13 -0.50 12.39
CA TYR A 35 -19.32 -0.82 11.59
C TYR A 35 -20.47 -1.42 12.39
N ASP A 36 -20.28 -1.62 13.70
CA ASP A 36 -21.27 -2.12 14.64
C ASP A 36 -21.97 -3.41 14.15
N PHE A 37 -21.18 -4.45 13.88
CA PHE A 37 -21.72 -5.75 13.50
C PHE A 37 -21.26 -6.87 14.42
N GLN A 38 -22.00 -7.97 14.45
CA GLN A 38 -21.62 -9.21 15.15
C GLN A 38 -20.93 -10.18 14.20
N GLU A 39 -19.81 -10.73 14.64
CA GLU A 39 -19.09 -11.77 13.93
C GLU A 39 -19.48 -13.17 14.40
N VAL A 40 -19.52 -14.10 13.46
CA VAL A 40 -19.65 -15.52 13.71
C VAL A 40 -18.50 -16.23 12.98
N PHE A 41 -17.68 -16.97 13.72
CA PHE A 41 -16.60 -17.73 13.10
C PHE A 41 -17.04 -19.17 12.82
N LEU A 42 -16.70 -19.65 11.63
CA LEU A 42 -16.92 -21.04 11.24
C LEU A 42 -16.15 -21.99 12.16
N ASN A 43 -16.64 -23.22 12.27
CA ASN A 43 -15.92 -24.25 13.02
C ASN A 43 -14.67 -24.71 12.27
N VAL A 44 -13.60 -25.00 13.03
CA VAL A 44 -12.36 -25.55 12.46
C VAL A 44 -12.62 -26.96 11.92
N MET A 45 -12.04 -27.26 10.75
CA MET A 45 -12.18 -28.56 10.07
C MET A 45 -13.61 -28.94 9.65
N ARG A 46 -14.52 -27.97 9.49
CA ARG A 46 -15.86 -28.22 8.96
C ARG A 46 -16.07 -27.58 7.59
N PRO A 47 -15.58 -28.19 6.51
CA PRO A 47 -15.67 -27.64 5.16
C PRO A 47 -17.11 -27.45 4.69
N ASN A 48 -18.07 -28.21 5.23
CA ASN A 48 -19.49 -28.09 4.87
C ASN A 48 -20.09 -26.73 5.22
N GLU A 49 -19.56 -26.01 6.20
CA GLU A 49 -20.03 -24.67 6.58
C GLU A 49 -19.60 -23.61 5.55
N LYS A 50 -18.58 -23.89 4.74
CA LYS A 50 -18.13 -23.03 3.62
C LYS A 50 -18.90 -23.23 2.31
N GLY A 51 -19.70 -24.26 2.20
CA GLY A 51 -20.32 -24.69 0.94
C GLY A 51 -21.07 -23.58 0.23
N THR A 52 -21.78 -22.71 0.93
CA THR A 52 -22.54 -21.59 0.35
C THR A 52 -21.59 -20.54 -0.29
N VAL A 53 -20.50 -20.20 0.39
CA VAL A 53 -19.51 -19.23 -0.14
C VAL A 53 -18.80 -19.79 -1.36
N GLU A 54 -18.38 -21.06 -1.30
CA GLU A 54 -17.70 -21.73 -2.44
C GLU A 54 -18.63 -21.85 -3.65
N GLN A 55 -19.90 -22.15 -3.44
CA GLN A 55 -20.90 -22.17 -4.51
C GLN A 55 -21.11 -20.77 -5.10
N GLY A 56 -21.14 -19.73 -4.26
CA GLY A 56 -21.20 -18.33 -4.69
C GLY A 56 -20.02 -17.94 -5.57
N VAL A 57 -18.81 -18.24 -5.13
CA VAL A 57 -17.57 -17.99 -5.92
C VAL A 57 -17.61 -18.75 -7.26
N ARG A 58 -18.02 -20.01 -7.25
CA ARG A 58 -18.15 -20.82 -8.48
C ARG A 58 -19.19 -20.23 -9.43
N PHE A 59 -20.33 -19.78 -8.89
CA PHE A 59 -21.36 -19.11 -9.66
C PHE A 59 -20.83 -17.82 -10.31
N MET A 60 -20.18 -16.95 -9.55
CA MET A 60 -19.63 -15.69 -10.05
C MET A 60 -18.59 -15.94 -11.15
N ARG A 61 -17.67 -16.87 -10.95
CA ARG A 61 -16.68 -17.24 -11.97
C ARG A 61 -17.34 -17.68 -13.28
N ARG A 62 -18.34 -18.55 -13.22
CA ARG A 62 -19.01 -19.08 -14.42
C ARG A 62 -19.81 -18.03 -15.17
N ASN A 63 -20.46 -17.12 -14.47
CA ASN A 63 -21.38 -16.16 -15.08
C ASN A 63 -20.70 -14.83 -15.46
N LEU A 64 -19.62 -14.47 -14.82
CA LEU A 64 -18.95 -13.19 -15.01
C LEU A 64 -17.57 -13.29 -15.68
N LEU A 65 -16.86 -14.43 -15.50
CA LEU A 65 -15.49 -14.60 -15.95
C LEU A 65 -15.31 -15.75 -16.98
N VAL A 66 -16.39 -16.20 -17.59
CA VAL A 66 -16.36 -17.19 -18.67
C VAL A 66 -17.15 -16.66 -19.85
N PRO A 67 -16.53 -16.56 -21.07
CA PRO A 67 -15.12 -16.86 -21.40
C PRO A 67 -14.16 -15.97 -20.63
N LEU A 68 -12.87 -16.37 -20.55
CA LEU A 68 -11.85 -15.59 -19.85
C LEU A 68 -11.81 -14.18 -20.43
N PRO A 69 -12.04 -13.13 -19.64
CA PRO A 69 -12.08 -11.76 -20.14
C PRO A 69 -10.67 -11.28 -20.57
N SER A 70 -10.64 -10.50 -21.63
CA SER A 70 -9.46 -9.76 -22.09
C SER A 70 -9.80 -8.27 -22.02
N PHE A 71 -8.96 -7.47 -21.38
CA PHE A 71 -9.17 -6.03 -21.17
C PHE A 71 -7.82 -5.34 -20.97
N ASP A 72 -7.75 -4.06 -21.31
CA ASP A 72 -6.56 -3.22 -21.20
C ASP A 72 -6.62 -2.27 -19.98
N ASP A 73 -7.82 -2.03 -19.44
CA ASP A 73 -8.07 -1.13 -18.32
C ASP A 73 -8.84 -1.86 -17.22
N PHE A 74 -8.23 -1.97 -16.04
CA PHE A 74 -8.84 -2.62 -14.87
C PHE A 74 -10.02 -1.86 -14.29
N ASP A 75 -10.00 -0.53 -14.30
CA ASP A 75 -11.07 0.28 -13.69
C ASP A 75 -12.33 0.19 -14.53
N LEU A 76 -12.18 0.27 -15.86
CA LEU A 76 -13.27 0.07 -16.79
C LEU A 76 -13.85 -1.35 -16.69
N PHE A 77 -12.98 -2.35 -16.66
CA PHE A 77 -13.41 -3.75 -16.51
C PHE A 77 -14.16 -3.98 -15.19
N ASN A 78 -13.67 -3.45 -14.07
CA ASN A 78 -14.34 -3.56 -12.76
C ASN A 78 -15.72 -2.90 -12.77
N LYS A 79 -15.87 -1.77 -13.45
CA LYS A 79 -17.17 -1.10 -13.61
C LYS A 79 -18.15 -1.97 -14.40
N GLU A 80 -17.72 -2.52 -15.54
CA GLU A 80 -18.54 -3.45 -16.34
C GLU A 80 -18.92 -4.70 -15.54
N LEU A 81 -17.98 -5.25 -14.76
CA LEU A 81 -18.20 -6.41 -13.92
C LEU A 81 -19.25 -6.12 -12.83
N LEU A 82 -19.22 -4.93 -12.24
CA LEU A 82 -20.20 -4.48 -11.26
C LEU A 82 -21.59 -4.37 -11.90
N ASP A 83 -21.70 -3.80 -13.08
CA ASP A 83 -22.96 -3.65 -13.79
C ASP A 83 -23.55 -5.02 -14.19
N LYS A 84 -22.72 -5.94 -14.68
CA LYS A 84 -23.14 -7.34 -14.92
C LYS A 84 -23.58 -8.03 -13.62
N SER A 85 -22.93 -7.76 -12.49
CA SER A 85 -23.31 -8.31 -11.20
C SER A 85 -24.70 -7.80 -10.76
N LYS A 86 -24.99 -6.52 -11.00
CA LYS A 86 -26.32 -5.93 -10.71
C LYS A 86 -27.42 -6.56 -11.56
N GLU A 87 -27.14 -6.84 -12.84
CA GLU A 87 -28.10 -7.54 -13.70
C GLU A 87 -28.44 -8.95 -13.16
N LEU A 88 -27.49 -9.64 -12.53
CA LEU A 88 -27.75 -10.96 -11.92
C LEU A 88 -28.72 -10.88 -10.73
N LEU A 89 -28.92 -9.73 -10.10
CA LEU A 89 -29.88 -9.54 -9.02
C LEU A 89 -31.35 -9.61 -9.52
N LYS A 90 -31.58 -9.39 -10.82
CA LYS A 90 -32.93 -9.45 -11.42
C LYS A 90 -33.47 -10.88 -11.55
N ARG A 91 -32.61 -11.89 -11.42
CA ARG A 91 -33.03 -13.30 -11.48
C ARG A 91 -33.85 -13.67 -10.28
N GLU A 92 -34.70 -14.69 -10.45
CA GLU A 92 -35.51 -15.26 -9.39
C GLU A 92 -34.67 -16.10 -8.41
N HIS A 93 -34.93 -15.93 -7.11
CA HIS A 93 -34.35 -16.79 -6.07
C HIS A 93 -34.99 -18.20 -6.15
N TYR A 94 -34.14 -19.24 -6.20
CA TYR A 94 -34.56 -20.60 -6.51
C TYR A 94 -35.53 -21.23 -5.49
N VAL A 95 -35.50 -20.79 -4.21
CA VAL A 95 -36.40 -21.25 -3.14
C VAL A 95 -37.60 -20.33 -2.98
N LEU A 96 -37.34 -19.03 -2.77
CA LEU A 96 -38.35 -18.03 -2.41
C LEU A 96 -39.21 -17.59 -3.60
N LYS A 97 -38.80 -17.89 -4.83
CA LYS A 97 -39.56 -17.55 -6.05
C LYS A 97 -39.85 -16.06 -6.20
N GLN A 98 -38.97 -15.23 -5.70
CA GLN A 98 -39.01 -13.77 -5.80
C GLN A 98 -37.72 -13.27 -6.43
N PRO A 99 -37.72 -12.11 -7.09
CA PRO A 99 -36.48 -11.47 -7.59
C PRO A 99 -35.49 -11.26 -6.44
N ILE A 100 -34.21 -11.60 -6.69
CA ILE A 100 -33.16 -11.43 -5.66
C ILE A 100 -33.01 -9.95 -5.28
N ILE A 101 -33.28 -9.04 -6.20
CA ILE A 101 -33.20 -7.59 -5.93
C ILE A 101 -34.23 -7.17 -4.87
N ASP A 102 -35.43 -7.73 -4.88
CA ASP A 102 -36.46 -7.38 -3.91
C ASP A 102 -36.08 -7.88 -2.51
N LEU A 103 -35.58 -9.12 -2.42
CA LEU A 103 -35.04 -9.67 -1.18
C LEU A 103 -33.83 -8.86 -0.67
N HIS A 104 -33.00 -8.36 -1.55
CA HIS A 104 -31.87 -7.51 -1.18
C HIS A 104 -32.32 -6.15 -0.62
N PHE A 105 -33.39 -5.58 -1.14
CA PHE A 105 -33.96 -4.35 -0.57
C PHE A 105 -34.57 -4.59 0.82
N GLU A 106 -35.22 -5.72 1.04
CA GLU A 106 -35.68 -6.10 2.37
C GLU A 106 -34.52 -6.21 3.36
N ASP A 107 -33.44 -6.91 2.99
CA ASP A 107 -32.25 -7.05 3.83
C ASP A 107 -31.61 -5.69 4.15
N ILE A 108 -31.53 -4.77 3.17
CA ILE A 108 -30.92 -3.45 3.37
C ILE A 108 -31.68 -2.63 4.42
N THR A 109 -32.99 -2.74 4.48
CA THR A 109 -33.79 -1.98 5.48
C THR A 109 -33.51 -2.40 6.92
N GLU A 110 -33.01 -3.61 7.12
CA GLU A 110 -32.64 -4.15 8.44
C GLU A 110 -31.17 -3.88 8.80
N LEU A 111 -30.35 -3.39 7.85
CA LEU A 111 -28.94 -3.08 8.10
C LEU A 111 -28.79 -1.69 8.75
N ASN A 112 -27.79 -1.58 9.63
CA ASN A 112 -27.35 -0.29 10.14
C ASN A 112 -26.81 0.60 9.01
N GLY A 113 -27.05 1.91 9.10
CA GLY A 113 -26.45 2.86 8.16
C GLY A 113 -24.91 2.81 8.22
N LEU A 114 -24.27 2.95 7.06
CA LEU A 114 -22.82 3.03 7.02
C LEU A 114 -22.33 4.34 7.62
N PRO A 115 -21.21 4.35 8.36
CA PRO A 115 -20.54 5.57 8.79
C PRO A 115 -20.21 6.49 7.59
N PRO A 116 -20.17 7.81 7.79
CA PRO A 116 -19.92 8.78 6.70
C PRO A 116 -18.54 8.65 6.07
N THR A 117 -17.58 8.10 6.79
CA THR A 117 -16.22 7.84 6.31
C THR A 117 -15.91 6.35 6.34
N PRO A 118 -15.12 5.80 5.41
CA PRO A 118 -14.69 4.40 5.49
C PRO A 118 -13.77 4.17 6.70
N PHE A 119 -13.77 2.92 7.22
CA PHE A 119 -12.79 2.50 8.21
C PHE A 119 -11.37 2.58 7.63
N GLU A 120 -10.47 3.24 8.36
CA GLU A 120 -9.06 3.32 7.99
C GLU A 120 -8.26 2.25 8.76
N PRO A 121 -7.81 1.19 8.10
CA PRO A 121 -6.99 0.15 8.72
C PRO A 121 -5.55 0.68 8.86
N SER A 122 -5.25 1.32 9.97
CA SER A 122 -3.92 1.86 10.25
C SER A 122 -3.36 1.32 11.56
N SER A 123 -2.04 1.24 11.64
CA SER A 123 -1.30 1.03 12.88
C SER A 123 -0.25 2.11 13.05
N VAL A 124 -0.10 2.59 14.28
CA VAL A 124 0.86 3.65 14.61
C VAL A 124 1.97 3.07 15.48
N GLN A 125 3.21 3.40 15.15
CA GLN A 125 4.39 2.92 15.86
C GLN A 125 5.40 4.05 16.03
N ASN A 126 5.97 4.15 17.24
CA ASN A 126 7.10 5.05 17.48
C ASN A 126 8.39 4.36 17.04
N ARG A 127 9.19 5.03 16.23
CA ARG A 127 10.45 4.54 15.68
C ARG A 127 11.56 5.57 15.87
N LYS A 128 12.80 5.11 15.94
CA LYS A 128 13.98 5.96 15.93
C LYS A 128 14.70 5.78 14.58
N LEU A 129 15.05 6.89 13.96
CA LEU A 129 15.83 6.90 12.74
C LEU A 129 17.32 6.66 13.02
N ASP A 130 18.03 6.10 12.06
CA ASP A 130 19.47 5.89 12.19
C ASP A 130 20.28 7.17 11.88
N ASN A 131 21.61 7.03 11.80
CA ASN A 131 22.54 8.12 11.50
C ASN A 131 22.41 8.73 10.11
N TYR A 132 21.65 8.08 9.22
CA TYR A 132 21.35 8.58 7.87
C TYR A 132 19.94 9.19 7.76
N GLY A 133 19.19 9.27 8.85
CA GLY A 133 17.77 9.66 8.80
C GLY A 133 16.90 8.61 8.10
N ARG A 134 17.29 7.33 8.22
CA ARG A 134 16.62 6.19 7.62
C ARG A 134 15.76 5.47 8.64
N LEU A 135 14.53 5.18 8.22
CA LEU A 135 13.62 4.28 8.91
C LEU A 135 13.83 2.84 8.41
N THR A 136 13.93 1.89 9.33
CA THR A 136 13.90 0.46 9.01
C THR A 136 12.62 -0.16 9.56
N THR A 137 11.87 -0.85 8.71
CA THR A 137 10.64 -1.55 9.08
C THR A 137 10.86 -3.08 9.09
N GLU A 138 9.83 -3.81 9.46
CA GLU A 138 9.83 -5.27 9.41
C GLU A 138 10.19 -5.78 8.02
N GLY A 139 10.83 -6.94 7.94
CA GLY A 139 11.33 -7.48 6.68
C GLY A 139 12.60 -6.79 6.13
N ARG A 140 13.23 -5.88 6.91
CA ARG A 140 14.38 -5.08 6.49
C ARG A 140 14.09 -4.25 5.25
N LEU A 141 12.97 -3.53 5.26
CA LEU A 141 12.62 -2.53 4.26
C LEU A 141 13.14 -1.18 4.73
N TYR A 142 13.75 -0.41 3.85
CA TYR A 142 14.47 0.81 4.19
C TYR A 142 13.83 2.04 3.56
N TYR A 143 13.55 3.05 4.37
CA TYR A 143 13.02 4.33 3.94
C TYR A 143 14.01 5.43 4.31
N TYR A 144 14.69 5.98 3.32
CA TYR A 144 15.60 7.09 3.48
C TYR A 144 14.80 8.39 3.39
N LEU A 145 14.57 9.03 4.54
CA LEU A 145 13.66 10.18 4.64
C LEU A 145 14.40 11.50 4.43
N SER A 146 15.34 11.82 5.33
CA SER A 146 16.21 12.99 5.23
C SER A 146 17.40 12.86 6.18
N PRO A 147 18.61 13.27 5.79
CA PRO A 147 19.76 13.33 6.68
C PRO A 147 19.55 14.25 7.90
N SER A 148 18.74 15.29 7.77
CA SER A 148 18.41 16.22 8.87
C SER A 148 17.62 15.56 10.02
N LEU A 149 17.01 14.41 9.75
CA LEU A 149 16.25 13.64 10.73
C LEU A 149 17.10 12.57 11.44
N ALA A 150 18.42 12.58 11.25
CA ALA A 150 19.30 11.59 11.87
C ALA A 150 19.09 11.49 13.38
N TYR A 151 18.96 10.25 13.87
CA TYR A 151 18.72 9.91 15.28
C TYR A 151 17.40 10.40 15.91
N GLN A 152 16.57 11.13 15.17
CA GLN A 152 15.29 11.60 15.68
C GLN A 152 14.31 10.44 15.89
N LYS A 153 13.40 10.64 16.84
CA LYS A 153 12.24 9.79 17.01
C LYS A 153 11.11 10.30 16.14
N VAL A 154 10.39 9.38 15.56
CA VAL A 154 9.27 9.67 14.66
C VAL A 154 8.11 8.75 14.98
N GLN A 155 6.91 9.23 14.73
CA GLN A 155 5.71 8.42 14.74
C GLN A 155 5.41 8.00 13.31
N VAL A 156 5.28 6.70 13.08
CA VAL A 156 5.01 6.12 11.77
C VAL A 156 3.61 5.52 11.78
N LYS A 157 2.73 6.05 10.94
CA LYS A 157 1.40 5.51 10.68
C LYS A 157 1.47 4.63 9.44
N PHE A 158 1.24 3.34 9.62
CA PHE A 158 1.21 2.34 8.55
C PHE A 158 -0.22 2.25 8.02
N LEU A 159 -0.40 2.62 6.78
CA LEU A 159 -1.61 2.44 6.00
C LEU A 159 -1.44 1.24 5.04
N PRO A 160 -2.48 0.77 4.34
CA PRO A 160 -2.35 -0.34 3.40
C PRO A 160 -1.28 -0.10 2.34
N ASP A 161 -1.29 1.05 1.69
CA ASP A 161 -0.46 1.37 0.53
C ASP A 161 0.59 2.44 0.79
N THR A 162 0.52 3.13 1.95
CA THR A 162 1.42 4.25 2.27
C THR A 162 1.90 4.20 3.72
N LEU A 163 2.99 4.90 3.99
CA LEU A 163 3.44 5.28 5.31
C LEU A 163 3.37 6.79 5.46
N GLU A 164 2.75 7.25 6.52
CA GLU A 164 2.80 8.66 6.94
C GLU A 164 3.73 8.77 8.13
N ILE A 165 4.70 9.67 8.05
CA ILE A 165 5.71 9.89 9.07
C ILE A 165 5.51 11.27 9.70
N TYR A 166 5.49 11.30 11.02
CA TYR A 166 5.29 12.49 11.85
C TYR A 166 6.45 12.65 12.83
N ASP A 167 6.76 13.88 13.21
CA ASP A 167 7.69 14.15 14.29
C ASP A 167 7.08 13.88 15.68
N GLU A 168 7.85 14.13 16.76
CA GLU A 168 7.39 13.92 18.13
C GLU A 168 6.24 14.86 18.53
N ASP A 169 6.10 15.99 17.85
CA ASP A 169 5.03 16.97 18.08
C ASP A 169 3.77 16.69 17.26
N GLY A 170 3.78 15.64 16.44
CA GLY A 170 2.66 15.25 15.58
C GLY A 170 2.59 16.02 14.27
N LYS A 171 3.63 16.78 13.91
CA LYS A 171 3.69 17.47 12.63
C LYS A 171 4.07 16.47 11.52
N HIS A 172 3.31 16.47 10.44
CA HIS A 172 3.57 15.64 9.28
C HIS A 172 4.93 15.99 8.63
N ILE A 173 5.77 14.98 8.43
CA ILE A 173 7.07 15.11 7.77
C ILE A 173 6.95 14.72 6.28
N ILE A 174 6.49 13.49 6.01
CA ILE A 174 6.41 12.94 4.65
C ILE A 174 5.41 11.77 4.59
N THR A 175 4.79 11.61 3.42
CA THR A 175 4.06 10.40 3.05
C THR A 175 4.85 9.65 1.98
N THR A 176 5.04 8.34 2.15
CA THR A 176 5.78 7.49 1.22
C THR A 176 4.93 6.29 0.79
N PRO A 177 5.16 5.72 -0.40
CA PRO A 177 4.61 4.42 -0.75
C PRO A 177 5.05 3.37 0.28
N ARG A 178 4.16 2.46 0.64
CA ARG A 178 4.50 1.32 1.48
C ARG A 178 5.23 0.28 0.66
N LEU A 179 6.49 0.03 1.01
CA LEU A 179 7.26 -1.03 0.37
C LEU A 179 6.68 -2.40 0.71
N SER A 180 6.60 -3.25 -0.29
CA SER A 180 6.25 -4.66 -0.19
C SER A 180 7.29 -5.50 -0.94
N GLY A 181 7.40 -6.79 -0.61
CA GLY A 181 8.22 -7.73 -1.37
C GLY A 181 9.55 -8.08 -0.72
N SER A 182 10.63 -8.13 -1.50
CA SER A 182 11.91 -8.71 -1.10
C SER A 182 12.65 -7.87 -0.05
N LYS A 183 13.29 -8.59 0.89
CA LYS A 183 14.19 -8.02 1.89
C LYS A 183 15.23 -7.12 1.23
N GLY A 184 15.40 -5.92 1.76
CA GLY A 184 16.37 -4.94 1.25
C GLY A 184 15.78 -3.91 0.28
N ALA A 185 14.48 -3.98 -0.03
CA ALA A 185 13.82 -2.93 -0.82
C ALA A 185 13.99 -1.56 -0.17
N ARG A 186 14.15 -0.53 -1.01
CA ARG A 186 14.48 0.83 -0.58
C ARG A 186 13.50 1.84 -1.18
N TYR A 187 13.09 2.78 -0.38
CA TYR A 187 12.53 4.06 -0.80
C TYR A 187 13.52 5.16 -0.42
N ILE A 188 13.80 6.07 -1.33
CA ILE A 188 14.72 7.19 -1.09
C ILE A 188 14.01 8.48 -1.46
N ASN A 189 13.86 9.37 -0.48
CA ASN A 189 13.51 10.76 -0.72
C ASN A 189 14.77 11.49 -1.20
N TRP A 190 14.97 11.56 -2.52
CA TRP A 190 16.26 11.93 -3.11
C TRP A 190 16.67 13.36 -2.83
N SER A 191 15.79 14.35 -2.91
CA SER A 191 16.16 15.76 -2.83
C SER A 191 17.03 16.10 -1.60
N PRO A 192 16.68 15.74 -0.34
CA PRO A 192 17.51 16.02 0.82
C PRO A 192 18.89 15.35 0.77
N TYR A 193 19.01 14.17 0.17
CA TYR A 193 20.30 13.47 0.05
C TYR A 193 21.17 14.08 -1.05
N ILE A 194 20.60 14.52 -2.16
CA ILE A 194 21.32 15.21 -3.22
C ILE A 194 21.85 16.55 -2.71
N ARG A 195 21.07 17.31 -1.92
CA ARG A 195 21.54 18.52 -1.25
C ARG A 195 22.71 18.23 -0.31
N LEU A 196 22.71 17.11 0.39
CA LEU A 196 23.85 16.68 1.21
C LEU A 196 25.09 16.38 0.32
N LEU A 197 24.89 15.72 -0.83
CA LEU A 197 25.96 15.48 -1.80
C LEU A 197 26.54 16.78 -2.36
N ALA A 198 25.74 17.82 -2.58
CA ALA A 198 26.19 19.13 -3.01
C ALA A 198 27.19 19.77 -2.02
N VAL A 199 27.05 19.47 -0.70
CA VAL A 199 28.03 19.90 0.32
C VAL A 199 29.34 19.10 0.25
N LYS A 200 29.26 17.81 -0.16
CA LYS A 200 30.42 16.90 -0.26
C LYS A 200 30.35 16.11 -1.57
N PRO A 201 30.64 16.76 -2.73
CA PRO A 201 30.42 16.15 -4.04
C PRO A 201 31.12 14.81 -4.26
N ALA A 202 32.34 14.65 -3.72
CA ALA A 202 33.09 13.40 -3.81
C ALA A 202 32.33 12.18 -3.16
N ALA A 203 31.38 12.42 -2.30
CA ALA A 203 30.59 11.33 -1.69
C ALA A 203 29.60 10.68 -2.68
N MET A 204 29.32 11.28 -3.83
CA MET A 204 28.40 10.72 -4.82
C MET A 204 28.86 9.36 -5.36
N TYR A 205 30.15 9.12 -5.42
CA TYR A 205 30.73 7.84 -5.87
C TYR A 205 30.47 6.67 -4.90
N ASN A 206 30.15 6.99 -3.63
CA ASN A 206 29.85 6.00 -2.59
C ASN A 206 28.34 5.85 -2.31
N PHE A 207 27.53 6.67 -2.98
CA PHE A 207 26.07 6.67 -2.84
C PHE A 207 25.45 6.33 -4.19
N SER A 208 24.38 5.54 -4.21
CA SER A 208 23.72 5.07 -5.43
C SER A 208 23.07 6.20 -6.27
N PHE A 209 23.62 7.42 -6.22
CA PHE A 209 23.14 8.57 -6.98
C PHE A 209 23.27 8.35 -8.49
N LEU A 210 24.42 7.86 -8.92
CA LEU A 210 24.68 7.61 -10.34
C LEU A 210 23.80 6.51 -10.92
N ASP A 211 23.29 5.61 -10.08
CA ASP A 211 22.35 4.55 -10.49
C ASP A 211 20.96 5.11 -10.92
N LEU A 212 20.69 6.39 -10.68
CA LEU A 212 19.51 7.07 -11.18
C LEU A 212 19.51 7.24 -12.70
N PHE A 213 20.70 7.30 -13.29
CA PHE A 213 20.88 7.51 -14.73
C PHE A 213 21.25 6.19 -15.39
N THR A 214 20.44 5.74 -16.35
CA THR A 214 20.67 4.48 -17.08
C THR A 214 21.65 4.65 -18.24
N ASP A 215 21.81 5.87 -18.74
CA ASP A 215 22.67 6.22 -19.87
C ASP A 215 24.10 6.46 -19.38
N THR A 216 25.03 5.61 -19.82
CA THR A 216 26.45 5.68 -19.44
C THR A 216 27.13 6.95 -19.91
N GLU A 217 26.71 7.55 -21.04
CA GLU A 217 27.24 8.81 -21.53
C GLU A 217 26.94 9.96 -20.58
N ILE A 218 25.74 9.98 -20.03
CA ILE A 218 25.31 10.98 -19.03
C ILE A 218 26.09 10.82 -17.74
N VAL A 219 26.23 9.59 -17.25
CA VAL A 219 27.04 9.28 -16.08
C VAL A 219 28.51 9.78 -16.27
N ASP A 220 29.07 9.55 -17.47
CA ASP A 220 30.42 10.02 -17.81
C ASP A 220 30.51 11.56 -17.82
N LYS A 221 29.52 12.25 -18.35
CA LYS A 221 29.44 13.71 -18.34
C LYS A 221 29.37 14.25 -16.91
N ILE A 222 28.48 13.70 -16.07
CA ILE A 222 28.37 14.10 -14.66
C ILE A 222 29.69 13.88 -13.89
N THR A 223 30.34 12.75 -14.12
CA THR A 223 31.61 12.42 -13.41
C THR A 223 32.81 13.27 -13.84
N LYS A 224 32.75 13.91 -15.01
CA LYS A 224 33.78 14.82 -15.51
C LYS A 224 33.64 16.27 -15.03
N LEU A 225 32.50 16.62 -14.42
CA LEU A 225 32.29 17.94 -13.85
C LEU A 225 33.33 18.23 -12.74
N ASN A 226 33.84 19.44 -12.72
CA ASN A 226 34.68 19.86 -11.60
C ASN A 226 33.84 20.05 -10.31
N SER A 227 34.49 20.24 -9.17
CA SER A 227 33.79 20.29 -7.87
C SER A 227 32.78 21.43 -7.77
N PHE A 228 32.97 22.54 -8.45
CA PHE A 228 32.08 23.67 -8.46
C PHE A 228 30.85 23.39 -9.34
N GLU A 229 31.08 22.98 -10.57
CA GLU A 229 30.02 22.59 -11.52
C GLU A 229 29.17 21.45 -10.98
N LEU A 230 29.79 20.47 -10.35
CA LEU A 230 29.09 19.35 -9.75
C LEU A 230 28.18 19.78 -8.58
N LYS A 231 28.66 20.74 -7.77
CA LYS A 231 27.81 21.29 -6.69
C LYS A 231 26.62 22.02 -7.27
N GLU A 232 26.78 22.91 -8.25
CA GLU A 232 25.68 23.61 -8.90
C GLU A 232 24.68 22.63 -9.53
N PHE A 233 25.18 21.65 -10.27
CA PHE A 233 24.36 20.59 -10.87
C PHE A 233 23.51 19.86 -9.82
N LEU A 234 24.10 19.46 -8.69
CA LEU A 234 23.39 18.75 -7.63
C LEU A 234 22.31 19.62 -6.95
N GLU A 235 22.59 20.90 -6.74
CA GLU A 235 21.63 21.86 -6.18
C GLU A 235 20.44 22.05 -7.14
N GLU A 236 20.71 22.31 -8.42
CA GLU A 236 19.67 22.47 -9.45
C GLU A 236 18.86 21.20 -9.64
N PHE A 237 19.49 20.03 -9.60
CA PHE A 237 18.81 18.75 -9.74
C PHE A 237 17.90 18.48 -8.53
N ALA A 238 18.33 18.83 -7.31
CA ALA A 238 17.48 18.74 -6.13
C ALA A 238 16.26 19.68 -6.22
N ASP A 239 16.45 20.90 -6.72
CA ASP A 239 15.38 21.86 -6.95
C ASP A 239 14.39 21.37 -8.02
N MET A 240 14.88 20.76 -9.09
CA MET A 240 14.03 20.13 -10.11
C MET A 240 13.19 18.99 -9.49
N ILE A 241 13.78 18.13 -8.66
CA ILE A 241 13.04 17.06 -8.00
C ILE A 241 11.91 17.61 -7.13
N ASP A 242 12.16 18.67 -6.38
CA ASP A 242 11.16 19.28 -5.51
C ASP A 242 10.00 19.92 -6.31
N ASN A 243 10.29 20.46 -7.50
CA ASN A 243 9.29 21.16 -8.32
C ASN A 243 8.50 20.23 -9.25
N ILE A 244 9.14 19.25 -9.87
CA ILE A 244 8.54 18.44 -10.96
C ILE A 244 8.61 16.93 -10.72
N GLY A 245 9.17 16.50 -9.59
CA GLY A 245 9.33 15.09 -9.22
C GLY A 245 10.54 14.42 -9.86
N LEU A 246 10.99 13.31 -9.24
CA LEU A 246 12.23 12.62 -9.59
C LEU A 246 12.30 12.18 -11.06
N ASN A 247 11.28 11.48 -11.54
CA ASN A 247 11.32 10.90 -12.90
C ASN A 247 11.41 11.98 -13.98
N THR A 248 10.65 13.07 -13.82
CA THR A 248 10.66 14.19 -14.77
C THR A 248 12.00 14.94 -14.70
N ALA A 249 12.56 15.11 -13.51
CA ALA A 249 13.87 15.73 -13.31
C ALA A 249 14.98 14.91 -14.00
N ILE A 250 14.98 13.57 -13.87
CA ILE A 250 15.92 12.69 -14.57
C ILE A 250 15.80 12.88 -16.09
N GLN A 251 14.59 12.81 -16.64
CA GLN A 251 14.37 13.00 -18.08
C GLN A 251 14.87 14.36 -18.59
N ASN A 252 14.65 15.44 -17.82
CA ASN A 252 15.13 16.76 -18.17
C ASN A 252 16.66 16.84 -18.21
N VAL A 253 17.33 16.28 -17.21
CA VAL A 253 18.80 16.20 -17.17
C VAL A 253 19.32 15.41 -18.37
N GLU A 254 18.71 14.25 -18.67
CA GLU A 254 19.09 13.43 -19.83
C GLU A 254 18.93 14.17 -21.15
N MET A 255 17.86 14.96 -21.29
CA MET A 255 17.64 15.77 -22.50
C MET A 255 18.62 16.95 -22.61
N LEU A 256 18.97 17.59 -21.51
CA LEU A 256 19.90 18.70 -21.50
C LEU A 256 21.32 18.24 -21.84
N LEU A 257 21.79 17.19 -21.18
CA LEU A 257 23.15 16.66 -21.37
C LEU A 257 23.34 15.94 -22.73
N LYS A 258 22.28 15.51 -23.41
CA LYS A 258 22.38 14.97 -24.79
C LYS A 258 22.47 16.04 -25.87
N LYS A 259 22.12 17.28 -25.58
CA LYS A 259 22.18 18.39 -26.54
C LYS A 259 23.56 19.10 -26.58
N GLU A 260 24.34 18.90 -25.56
CA GLU A 260 25.72 19.36 -25.47
C GLU A 260 26.71 18.25 -25.94
#